data_0836cbc8b5c487b367a4ed152ac25444
#
_entry.id   0836cbc8b5c487b367a4ed152ac25444
#
_cell.length_a   1.000
_cell.length_b   1.000
_cell.length_c   1.000
_cell.angle_alpha   90.00
_cell.angle_beta   90.00
_cell.angle_gamma   90.00
#
_symmetry.space_group_name_H-M   'P 1'
#
loop_
_entity.id
_entity.type
_entity.pdbx_description
1 polymer ?
#
loop_
_entity_poly.entity_id
_entity_poly.type
_entity_poly.pdbx_seq_one_letter_code
_entity_poly.pdbx_strand_id
1 'polypeptide(L)'
;MYQTYVAKAQALEILHMQLGHLPYQRIERLIQKGVIEGFKIDKQLVDALVKERCDICMQSKQRDASHGGKLPLPTKAWRRISTDLSAKFAHPSIYGNIYQMAIIDTKTKYVWDYYLKTKDQCFECIQEWLEGEVQTMRGRTKGDFEITLFSDLGEAESKKVHQLCNKYGVVKQSTAGYTPEHNAFVERWFRTNAEMSRCQMLQYDSPEALWEDSKKMATFIYNRVPPTKQIPREP
;
A
#
# COMPACT_ATOMS: atom_id res chain seq x y z
N MET A 1 -5.03 4.13 39.93
CA MET A 1 -5.07 5.09 38.81
C MET A 1 -3.82 5.02 37.92
N TYR A 2 -2.62 5.07 38.46
CA TYR A 2 -1.35 5.00 37.70
C TYR A 2 -1.17 3.66 36.94
N GLN A 3 -1.41 2.52 37.59
CA GLN A 3 -1.30 1.20 36.95
C GLN A 3 -2.24 1.01 35.76
N THR A 4 -3.45 1.61 35.82
CA THR A 4 -4.42 1.55 34.72
C THR A 4 -3.95 2.39 33.52
N TYR A 5 -3.25 3.50 33.78
CA TYR A 5 -2.68 4.36 32.72
C TYR A 5 -1.53 3.66 31.99
N VAL A 6 -0.59 3.06 32.73
CA VAL A 6 0.54 2.31 32.17
C VAL A 6 0.06 1.13 31.34
N ALA A 7 -0.93 0.36 31.81
CA ALA A 7 -1.50 -0.76 31.07
C ALA A 7 -2.16 -0.32 29.75
N LYS A 8 -2.85 0.84 29.76
CA LYS A 8 -3.44 1.40 28.53
C LYS A 8 -2.39 1.91 27.55
N ALA A 9 -1.31 2.51 28.05
CA ALA A 9 -0.19 2.95 27.21
C ALA A 9 0.45 1.75 26.50
N GLN A 10 0.79 0.71 27.25
CA GLN A 10 1.37 -0.53 26.70
C GLN A 10 0.44 -1.19 25.69
N ALA A 11 -0.87 -1.26 25.95
CA ALA A 11 -1.83 -1.81 25.00
C ALA A 11 -1.88 -1.01 23.69
N LEU A 12 -1.79 0.33 23.75
CA LEU A 12 -1.76 1.19 22.59
C LEU A 12 -0.44 1.08 21.80
N GLU A 13 0.69 0.91 22.50
CA GLU A 13 1.98 0.64 21.88
C GLU A 13 1.99 -0.73 21.16
N ILE A 14 1.46 -1.77 21.78
CA ILE A 14 1.31 -3.08 21.15
C ILE A 14 0.45 -2.96 19.88
N LEU A 15 -0.66 -2.26 19.96
CA LEU A 15 -1.54 -2.03 18.81
C LEU A 15 -0.85 -1.23 17.72
N HIS A 16 -0.05 -0.21 18.07
CA HIS A 16 0.79 0.53 17.15
C HIS A 16 1.77 -0.39 16.41
N MET A 17 2.44 -1.30 17.10
CA MET A 17 3.36 -2.28 16.51
C MET A 17 2.61 -3.27 15.61
N GLN A 18 1.50 -3.85 16.08
CA GLN A 18 0.70 -4.82 15.33
C GLN A 18 0.11 -4.26 14.05
N LEU A 19 -0.21 -2.95 14.03
CA LEU A 19 -0.71 -2.23 12.86
C LEU A 19 0.42 -1.64 11.99
N GLY A 20 1.63 -2.19 12.04
CA GLY A 20 2.76 -1.75 11.21
C GLY A 20 3.19 -0.33 11.55
N HIS A 21 3.24 -0.01 12.83
CA HIS A 21 3.58 1.31 13.36
C HIS A 21 2.68 2.44 12.85
N LEU A 22 1.38 2.18 12.76
CA LEU A 22 0.39 3.18 12.41
C LEU A 22 0.40 4.35 13.41
N PRO A 23 0.37 5.64 12.99
CA PRO A 23 0.37 6.78 13.92
C PRO A 23 -0.73 6.68 14.98
N TYR A 24 -0.41 6.98 16.24
CA TYR A 24 -1.33 6.87 17.38
C TYR A 24 -2.65 7.63 17.17
N GLN A 25 -2.60 8.83 16.57
CA GLN A 25 -3.80 9.61 16.26
C GLN A 25 -4.71 8.91 15.23
N ARG A 26 -4.12 8.07 14.37
CA ARG A 26 -4.90 7.29 13.40
C ARG A 26 -5.56 6.08 14.07
N ILE A 27 -4.86 5.44 14.99
CA ILE A 27 -5.40 4.35 15.83
C ILE A 27 -6.56 4.88 16.67
N GLU A 28 -6.41 6.04 17.33
CA GLU A 28 -7.47 6.69 18.08
C GLU A 28 -8.74 6.87 17.24
N ARG A 29 -8.61 7.37 16.02
CA ARG A 29 -9.76 7.56 15.12
C ARG A 29 -10.42 6.25 14.70
N LEU A 30 -9.65 5.16 14.52
CA LEU A 30 -10.19 3.85 14.20
C LEU A 30 -11.01 3.29 15.35
N ILE A 31 -10.54 3.48 16.59
CA ILE A 31 -11.27 3.08 17.79
C ILE A 31 -12.54 3.93 17.98
N GLN A 32 -12.44 5.25 17.82
CA GLN A 32 -13.62 6.15 17.89
C GLN A 32 -14.70 5.82 16.85
N LYS A 33 -14.30 5.27 15.69
CA LYS A 33 -15.23 4.83 14.63
C LYS A 33 -15.72 3.38 14.79
N GLY A 34 -15.32 2.68 15.85
CA GLY A 34 -15.69 1.28 16.06
C GLY A 34 -15.06 0.28 15.10
N VAL A 35 -14.01 0.66 14.36
CA VAL A 35 -13.26 -0.25 13.48
C VAL A 35 -12.35 -1.16 14.31
N ILE A 36 -11.86 -0.66 15.44
CA ILE A 36 -11.11 -1.42 16.44
C ILE A 36 -11.94 -1.40 17.73
N GLU A 37 -12.37 -2.56 18.15
CA GLU A 37 -13.19 -2.74 19.35
C GLU A 37 -12.36 -3.18 20.57
N GLY A 38 -12.93 -3.05 21.75
CA GLY A 38 -12.29 -3.51 23.00
C GLY A 38 -11.33 -2.50 23.64
N PHE A 39 -11.10 -1.34 23.02
CA PHE A 39 -10.20 -0.29 23.53
C PHE A 39 -10.98 0.96 23.95
N LYS A 40 -10.65 1.48 25.15
CA LYS A 40 -11.05 2.82 25.58
C LYS A 40 -9.80 3.70 25.64
N ILE A 41 -9.71 4.65 24.74
CA ILE A 41 -8.55 5.56 24.62
C ILE A 41 -8.91 6.93 25.17
N ASP A 42 -7.97 7.49 25.92
CA ASP A 42 -7.96 8.88 26.35
C ASP A 42 -7.04 9.70 25.43
N LYS A 43 -7.53 10.85 24.98
CA LYS A 43 -6.76 11.77 24.13
C LYS A 43 -5.45 12.20 24.78
N GLN A 44 -5.44 12.41 26.10
CA GLN A 44 -4.23 12.79 26.83
C GLN A 44 -3.14 11.70 26.72
N LEU A 45 -3.53 10.42 26.74
CA LEU A 45 -2.62 9.30 26.55
C LEU A 45 -2.02 9.27 25.14
N VAL A 46 -2.86 9.50 24.13
CA VAL A 46 -2.40 9.58 22.73
C VAL A 46 -1.41 10.73 22.56
N ASP A 47 -1.72 11.90 23.10
CA ASP A 47 -0.84 13.08 23.00
C ASP A 47 0.51 12.86 23.74
N ALA A 48 0.51 12.10 24.83
CA ALA A 48 1.75 11.73 25.54
C ALA A 48 2.62 10.79 24.68
N LEU A 49 2.06 9.71 24.15
CA LEU A 49 2.78 8.74 23.30
C LEU A 49 3.29 9.39 21.98
N VAL A 50 2.57 10.36 21.47
CA VAL A 50 3.02 11.12 20.29
C VAL A 50 4.26 11.96 20.62
N LYS A 51 4.36 12.51 21.84
CA LYS A 51 5.52 13.27 22.28
C LYS A 51 6.74 12.38 22.54
N GLU A 52 6.53 11.19 23.10
CA GLU A 52 7.61 10.23 23.39
C GLU A 52 8.27 9.67 22.12
N ARG A 53 7.60 9.69 20.99
CA ARG A 53 8.08 9.22 19.68
C ARG A 53 8.64 7.79 19.71
N CYS A 54 8.04 6.90 18.96
CA CYS A 54 8.56 5.55 18.76
C CYS A 54 9.92 5.60 18.03
N ASP A 55 10.97 5.04 18.61
CA ASP A 55 12.34 5.02 18.05
C ASP A 55 12.38 4.32 16.70
N ILE A 56 11.65 3.22 16.55
CA ILE A 56 11.54 2.49 15.28
C ILE A 56 10.93 3.39 14.18
N CYS A 57 9.88 4.14 14.51
CA CYS A 57 9.28 5.10 13.58
C CYS A 57 10.26 6.22 13.22
N MET A 58 11.05 6.70 14.17
CA MET A 58 12.05 7.75 13.94
C MET A 58 13.13 7.28 12.96
N GLN A 59 13.61 6.05 13.12
CA GLN A 59 14.64 5.48 12.24
C GLN A 59 14.09 5.14 10.85
N SER A 60 12.85 4.64 10.77
CA SER A 60 12.29 4.08 9.52
C SER A 60 11.53 5.07 8.64
N LYS A 61 11.03 6.20 9.20
CA LYS A 61 10.11 7.12 8.50
C LYS A 61 10.73 8.49 8.22
N GLN A 62 12.01 8.55 7.88
CA GLN A 62 12.65 9.78 7.41
C GLN A 62 12.06 10.21 6.04
N ARG A 63 11.81 11.50 5.86
CA ARG A 63 11.15 12.05 4.67
C ARG A 63 12.01 13.10 3.99
N ASP A 64 12.02 13.03 2.65
CA ASP A 64 12.46 14.14 1.80
C ASP A 64 11.36 15.19 1.61
N ALA A 65 11.73 16.40 1.21
CA ALA A 65 10.77 17.48 0.95
C ALA A 65 9.80 17.13 -0.20
N SER A 66 8.53 17.54 -0.07
CA SER A 66 7.50 17.20 -1.06
C SER A 66 7.57 18.11 -2.30
N HIS A 67 7.42 17.52 -3.50
CA HIS A 67 7.18 18.26 -4.74
C HIS A 67 5.68 18.53 -4.92
N GLY A 68 5.33 19.75 -5.39
CA GLY A 68 3.94 20.19 -5.54
C GLY A 68 3.27 19.66 -6.80
N GLY A 69 1.97 19.33 -6.69
CA GLY A 69 1.07 18.89 -7.76
C GLY A 69 -0.05 18.01 -7.20
N LYS A 70 -1.31 18.24 -7.61
CA LYS A 70 -2.44 17.39 -7.20
C LYS A 70 -3.27 17.02 -8.41
N LEU A 71 -3.21 15.77 -8.85
CA LEU A 71 -4.17 15.24 -9.81
C LEU A 71 -5.56 15.06 -9.16
N PRO A 72 -6.65 15.43 -9.86
CA PRO A 72 -7.98 15.14 -9.38
C PRO A 72 -8.19 13.63 -9.27
N LEU A 73 -8.75 13.21 -8.12
CA LEU A 73 -9.07 11.80 -7.88
C LEU A 73 -10.25 11.35 -8.74
N PRO A 74 -10.26 10.12 -9.26
CA PRO A 74 -11.42 9.57 -9.94
C PRO A 74 -12.63 9.53 -8.99
N THR A 75 -13.82 9.71 -9.54
CA THR A 75 -15.07 9.73 -8.75
C THR A 75 -15.47 8.35 -8.27
N LYS A 76 -15.16 7.30 -9.03
CA LYS A 76 -15.51 5.89 -8.76
C LYS A 76 -14.25 5.02 -8.66
N ALA A 77 -14.34 3.94 -7.87
CA ALA A 77 -13.35 2.86 -7.84
C ALA A 77 -13.16 2.23 -9.23
N TRP A 78 -12.03 1.62 -9.46
CA TRP A 78 -11.63 0.91 -10.67
C TRP A 78 -11.45 1.74 -11.94
N ARG A 79 -11.79 3.04 -11.91
CA ARG A 79 -11.66 3.91 -13.09
C ARG A 79 -10.22 4.23 -13.47
N ARG A 80 -9.35 4.34 -12.47
CA ARG A 80 -7.94 4.64 -12.67
C ARG A 80 -7.09 3.72 -11.81
N ILE A 81 -6.38 2.85 -12.48
CA ILE A 81 -5.43 1.91 -11.90
C ILE A 81 -4.03 2.39 -12.27
N SER A 82 -3.13 2.45 -11.31
CA SER A 82 -1.71 2.78 -11.55
C SER A 82 -0.87 1.57 -11.17
N THR A 83 0.13 1.26 -11.99
CA THR A 83 1.07 0.19 -11.71
C THR A 83 2.50 0.67 -11.91
N ASP A 84 3.40 0.14 -11.10
CA ASP A 84 4.82 0.40 -11.18
C ASP A 84 5.62 -0.74 -10.58
N LEU A 85 6.90 -0.81 -10.96
CA LEU A 85 7.87 -1.77 -10.50
C LEU A 85 8.90 -1.08 -9.60
N SER A 86 9.20 -1.68 -8.45
CA SER A 86 10.25 -1.18 -7.55
C SER A 86 11.62 -1.23 -8.21
N ALA A 87 12.58 -0.47 -7.66
CA ALA A 87 13.99 -0.73 -7.91
C ALA A 87 14.35 -2.16 -7.43
N LYS A 88 15.45 -2.70 -7.97
CA LYS A 88 15.98 -3.99 -7.57
C LYS A 88 16.38 -3.96 -6.09
N PHE A 89 15.91 -4.93 -5.31
CA PHE A 89 16.37 -5.11 -3.94
C PHE A 89 17.79 -5.64 -3.89
N ALA A 90 18.56 -5.23 -2.89
CA ALA A 90 19.96 -5.61 -2.73
C ALA A 90 20.12 -7.12 -2.50
N HIS A 91 19.20 -7.71 -1.74
CA HIS A 91 19.22 -9.13 -1.42
C HIS A 91 17.93 -9.81 -1.88
N PRO A 92 18.03 -11.04 -2.43
CA PRO A 92 16.84 -11.83 -2.74
C PRO A 92 16.04 -12.15 -1.48
N SER A 93 14.72 -12.26 -1.61
CA SER A 93 13.89 -12.85 -0.56
C SER A 93 14.18 -14.34 -0.39
N ILE A 94 13.64 -14.95 0.67
CA ILE A 94 13.72 -16.42 0.85
C ILE A 94 13.11 -17.20 -0.32
N TYR A 95 12.25 -16.55 -1.13
CA TYR A 95 11.64 -17.12 -2.34
C TYR A 95 12.45 -16.83 -3.62
N GLY A 96 13.55 -16.09 -3.49
CA GLY A 96 14.44 -15.72 -4.60
C GLY A 96 13.95 -14.50 -5.40
N ASN A 97 12.93 -13.78 -4.93
CA ASN A 97 12.44 -12.57 -5.58
C ASN A 97 13.35 -11.37 -5.27
N ILE A 98 13.49 -10.45 -6.23
CA ILE A 98 14.33 -9.24 -6.13
C ILE A 98 13.61 -7.97 -6.58
N TYR A 99 12.34 -8.05 -6.97
CA TYR A 99 11.50 -6.92 -7.33
C TYR A 99 10.13 -7.04 -6.66
N GLN A 100 9.48 -5.90 -6.49
CA GLN A 100 8.09 -5.79 -6.08
C GLN A 100 7.36 -4.97 -7.13
N MET A 101 6.24 -5.47 -7.64
CA MET A 101 5.33 -4.75 -8.51
C MET A 101 4.06 -4.43 -7.73
N ALA A 102 3.53 -3.24 -7.92
CA ALA A 102 2.27 -2.82 -7.32
C ALA A 102 1.25 -2.42 -8.39
N ILE A 103 0.01 -2.82 -8.18
CA ILE A 103 -1.15 -2.34 -8.92
C ILE A 103 -2.07 -1.68 -7.89
N ILE A 104 -2.46 -0.41 -8.12
CA ILE A 104 -3.21 0.40 -7.14
C ILE A 104 -4.46 0.99 -7.80
N ASP A 105 -5.61 0.79 -7.18
CA ASP A 105 -6.78 1.62 -7.47
C ASP A 105 -6.60 3.01 -6.85
N THR A 106 -6.47 4.02 -7.69
CA THR A 106 -6.18 5.39 -7.23
C THR A 106 -7.34 6.03 -6.45
N LYS A 107 -8.55 5.49 -6.52
CA LYS A 107 -9.71 5.95 -5.74
C LYS A 107 -9.73 5.34 -4.34
N THR A 108 -9.76 4.03 -4.24
CA THR A 108 -9.87 3.31 -2.96
C THR A 108 -8.53 3.22 -2.24
N LYS A 109 -7.42 3.32 -2.97
CA LYS A 109 -6.06 3.04 -2.50
C LYS A 109 -5.83 1.57 -2.18
N TYR A 110 -6.70 0.69 -2.62
CA TYR A 110 -6.48 -0.75 -2.54
C TYR A 110 -5.29 -1.15 -3.42
N VAL A 111 -4.47 -2.08 -2.94
CA VAL A 111 -3.22 -2.48 -3.58
C VAL A 111 -3.21 -3.98 -3.78
N TRP A 112 -2.86 -4.40 -4.98
CA TRP A 112 -2.40 -5.74 -5.30
C TRP A 112 -0.89 -5.66 -5.47
N ASP A 113 -0.14 -6.47 -4.75
CA ASP A 113 1.31 -6.51 -4.83
C ASP A 113 1.79 -7.90 -5.26
N TYR A 114 2.81 -7.89 -6.11
CA TYR A 114 3.43 -9.06 -6.70
C TYR A 114 4.94 -9.01 -6.45
N TYR A 115 5.57 -10.17 -6.37
CA TYR A 115 7.00 -10.30 -6.10
C TYR A 115 7.63 -11.13 -7.21
N LEU A 116 8.73 -10.63 -7.77
CA LEU A 116 9.28 -11.14 -9.03
C LEU A 116 10.78 -11.38 -8.91
N LYS A 117 11.24 -12.41 -9.63
CA LYS A 117 12.68 -12.71 -9.80
C LYS A 117 13.29 -11.86 -10.92
N THR A 118 12.52 -11.58 -11.96
CA THR A 118 12.95 -10.80 -13.14
C THR A 118 11.89 -9.78 -13.51
N LYS A 119 12.28 -8.70 -14.18
CA LYS A 119 11.35 -7.66 -14.64
C LYS A 119 10.35 -8.18 -15.69
N ASP A 120 10.76 -9.16 -16.48
CA ASP A 120 9.92 -9.72 -17.56
C ASP A 120 8.63 -10.36 -17.01
N GLN A 121 8.63 -10.78 -15.73
CA GLN A 121 7.46 -11.35 -15.08
C GLN A 121 6.33 -10.32 -14.80
N CYS A 122 6.56 -9.03 -15.08
CA CYS A 122 5.49 -8.02 -14.96
C CYS A 122 4.29 -8.33 -15.86
N PHE A 123 4.53 -8.94 -17.02
CA PHE A 123 3.47 -9.32 -17.94
C PHE A 123 2.53 -10.35 -17.30
N GLU A 124 3.10 -11.42 -16.72
CA GLU A 124 2.35 -12.48 -16.05
C GLU A 124 1.55 -11.94 -14.84
N CYS A 125 2.13 -11.02 -14.09
CA CYS A 125 1.44 -10.37 -12.96
C CYS A 125 0.23 -9.55 -13.43
N ILE A 126 0.37 -8.80 -14.52
CA ILE A 126 -0.75 -8.03 -15.09
C ILE A 126 -1.80 -8.98 -15.65
N GLN A 127 -1.39 -10.08 -16.28
CA GLN A 127 -2.33 -11.09 -16.78
C GLN A 127 -3.12 -11.72 -15.63
N GLU A 128 -2.46 -12.14 -14.56
CA GLU A 128 -3.09 -12.69 -13.36
C GLU A 128 -4.11 -11.71 -12.76
N TRP A 129 -3.72 -10.43 -12.64
CA TRP A 129 -4.61 -9.38 -12.14
C TRP A 129 -5.84 -9.17 -13.04
N LEU A 130 -5.68 -9.18 -14.37
CA LEU A 130 -6.77 -9.03 -15.32
C LEU A 130 -7.72 -10.23 -15.29
N GLU A 131 -7.18 -11.45 -15.24
CA GLU A 131 -7.94 -12.69 -15.23
C GLU A 131 -8.66 -12.93 -13.90
N GLY A 132 -8.02 -12.61 -12.79
CA GLY A 132 -8.56 -12.79 -11.45
C GLY A 132 -9.44 -11.62 -11.02
N GLU A 133 -8.82 -10.49 -10.75
CA GLU A 133 -9.46 -9.37 -10.05
C GLU A 133 -10.43 -8.60 -10.95
N VAL A 134 -10.02 -8.24 -12.17
CA VAL A 134 -10.87 -7.46 -13.08
C VAL A 134 -12.09 -8.25 -13.51
N GLN A 135 -11.94 -9.53 -13.86
CA GLN A 135 -13.08 -10.36 -14.25
C GLN A 135 -14.03 -10.64 -13.08
N THR A 136 -13.49 -10.91 -11.90
CA THR A 136 -14.28 -11.08 -10.67
C THR A 136 -15.11 -9.84 -10.35
N MET A 137 -14.48 -8.66 -10.42
CA MET A 137 -15.15 -7.37 -10.17
C MET A 137 -16.27 -7.14 -11.20
N ARG A 138 -16.00 -7.36 -12.50
CA ARG A 138 -17.02 -7.21 -13.57
C ARG A 138 -18.21 -8.15 -13.39
N GLY A 139 -17.94 -9.39 -12.98
CA GLY A 139 -19.00 -10.35 -12.66
C GLY A 139 -19.93 -9.89 -11.52
N ARG A 140 -19.39 -9.18 -10.53
CA ARG A 140 -20.15 -8.66 -9.39
C ARG A 140 -20.96 -7.40 -9.72
N THR A 141 -20.44 -6.52 -10.56
CA THR A 141 -21.02 -5.17 -10.75
C THR A 141 -22.08 -5.10 -11.83
N LYS A 142 -22.33 -6.16 -12.61
CA LYS A 142 -23.32 -6.21 -13.73
C LYS A 142 -23.28 -4.98 -14.66
N GLY A 143 -22.19 -4.22 -14.66
CA GLY A 143 -22.03 -3.01 -15.42
C GLY A 143 -20.72 -2.97 -16.19
N ASP A 144 -20.81 -2.57 -17.45
CA ASP A 144 -19.63 -2.27 -18.25
C ASP A 144 -19.12 -0.87 -17.85
N PHE A 145 -17.91 -0.82 -17.30
CA PHE A 145 -17.25 0.46 -17.01
C PHE A 145 -15.79 0.42 -17.46
N GLU A 146 -15.39 1.52 -17.98
CA GLU A 146 -14.04 1.71 -18.48
C GLU A 146 -13.02 1.72 -17.32
N ILE A 147 -12.03 0.85 -17.44
CA ILE A 147 -10.86 0.81 -16.57
C ILE A 147 -9.67 1.33 -17.37
N THR A 148 -8.95 2.29 -16.82
CA THR A 148 -7.70 2.78 -17.39
C THR A 148 -6.53 2.33 -16.52
N LEU A 149 -5.59 1.59 -17.11
CA LEU A 149 -4.33 1.16 -16.49
C LEU A 149 -3.20 2.09 -16.92
N PHE A 150 -2.61 2.79 -15.97
CA PHE A 150 -1.42 3.62 -16.15
C PHE A 150 -0.17 2.82 -15.77
N SER A 151 0.78 2.71 -16.68
CA SER A 151 2.03 2.00 -16.44
C SER A 151 3.19 2.65 -17.20
N ASP A 152 4.39 2.57 -16.62
CA ASP A 152 5.66 3.00 -17.20
C ASP A 152 6.54 1.77 -17.48
N LEU A 153 5.99 0.79 -18.18
CA LEU A 153 6.73 -0.39 -18.63
C LEU A 153 7.53 -0.08 -19.88
N GLY A 154 8.69 -0.72 -20.01
CA GLY A 154 9.55 -0.62 -21.21
C GLY A 154 8.78 -0.87 -22.52
N GLU A 155 9.28 -0.35 -23.64
CA GLU A 155 8.54 -0.31 -24.90
C GLU A 155 8.06 -1.68 -25.42
N ALA A 156 8.89 -2.72 -25.28
CA ALA A 156 8.55 -4.07 -25.74
C ALA A 156 7.45 -4.72 -24.89
N GLU A 157 7.52 -4.59 -23.55
CA GLU A 157 6.51 -5.09 -22.63
C GLU A 157 5.23 -4.28 -22.74
N SER A 158 5.34 -2.97 -22.99
CA SER A 158 4.21 -2.07 -23.17
C SER A 158 3.28 -2.52 -24.31
N LYS A 159 3.82 -3.02 -25.44
CA LYS A 159 3.02 -3.53 -26.58
C LYS A 159 2.26 -4.80 -26.23
N LYS A 160 2.91 -5.77 -25.56
CA LYS A 160 2.27 -7.01 -25.11
C LYS A 160 1.16 -6.75 -24.10
N VAL A 161 1.45 -5.90 -23.11
CA VAL A 161 0.47 -5.50 -22.08
C VAL A 161 -0.70 -4.74 -22.69
N HIS A 162 -0.46 -3.90 -23.72
CA HIS A 162 -1.54 -3.20 -24.42
C HIS A 162 -2.50 -4.17 -25.11
N GLN A 163 -1.96 -5.18 -25.82
CA GLN A 163 -2.79 -6.20 -26.47
C GLN A 163 -3.60 -7.02 -25.44
N LEU A 164 -2.96 -7.36 -24.32
CA LEU A 164 -3.60 -8.06 -23.22
C LEU A 164 -4.71 -7.22 -22.59
N CYS A 165 -4.47 -5.96 -22.28
CA CYS A 165 -5.48 -5.04 -21.76
C CYS A 165 -6.69 -4.91 -22.68
N ASN A 166 -6.46 -4.79 -24.00
CA ASN A 166 -7.54 -4.72 -24.99
C ASN A 166 -8.40 -5.98 -24.98
N LYS A 167 -7.82 -7.17 -24.84
CA LYS A 167 -8.55 -8.43 -24.72
C LYS A 167 -9.53 -8.41 -23.54
N TYR A 168 -9.16 -7.76 -22.45
CA TYR A 168 -9.97 -7.65 -21.24
C TYR A 168 -10.75 -6.31 -21.15
N GLY A 169 -10.82 -5.51 -22.22
CA GLY A 169 -11.56 -4.25 -22.25
C GLY A 169 -11.00 -3.21 -21.25
N VAL A 170 -9.69 -3.22 -21.02
CA VAL A 170 -8.97 -2.25 -20.20
C VAL A 170 -8.16 -1.33 -21.11
N VAL A 171 -8.32 -0.02 -20.94
CA VAL A 171 -7.55 0.99 -21.70
C VAL A 171 -6.17 1.12 -21.04
N LYS A 172 -5.10 0.76 -21.76
CA LYS A 172 -3.73 1.02 -21.29
C LYS A 172 -3.28 2.41 -21.70
N GLN A 173 -2.80 3.19 -20.75
CA GLN A 173 -2.13 4.47 -21.01
C GLN A 173 -0.70 4.40 -20.47
N SER A 174 0.28 4.79 -21.30
CA SER A 174 1.64 5.01 -20.85
C SER A 174 1.71 6.33 -20.09
N THR A 175 2.38 6.34 -18.94
CA THR A 175 2.79 7.58 -18.30
C THR A 175 3.88 8.20 -19.17
N ALA A 176 3.52 9.21 -19.97
CA ALA A 176 4.53 9.96 -20.71
C ALA A 176 5.55 10.55 -19.71
N GLY A 177 6.83 10.55 -20.04
CA GLY A 177 7.95 10.92 -19.17
C GLY A 177 7.95 12.34 -18.59
N TYR A 178 6.85 13.08 -18.74
CA TYR A 178 6.64 14.42 -18.23
C TYR A 178 5.41 14.58 -17.32
N THR A 179 4.78 13.48 -16.89
CA THR A 179 3.66 13.54 -15.94
C THR A 179 3.96 12.69 -14.69
N PRO A 180 4.86 13.16 -13.81
CA PRO A 180 5.20 12.47 -12.54
C PRO A 180 3.96 12.23 -11.64
N GLU A 181 2.90 12.98 -11.88
CA GLU A 181 1.66 12.93 -11.11
C GLU A 181 0.91 11.60 -11.25
N HIS A 182 1.05 10.87 -12.37
CA HIS A 182 0.36 9.60 -12.60
C HIS A 182 0.94 8.47 -11.75
N ASN A 183 2.24 8.47 -11.47
CA ASN A 183 2.91 7.47 -10.63
C ASN A 183 2.98 7.85 -9.15
N ALA A 184 2.67 9.11 -8.80
CA ALA A 184 2.76 9.60 -7.42
C ALA A 184 1.95 8.79 -6.40
N PHE A 185 0.93 8.05 -6.83
CA PHE A 185 0.16 7.16 -5.94
C PHE A 185 0.91 5.87 -5.63
N VAL A 186 1.52 5.26 -6.63
CA VAL A 186 2.30 4.03 -6.49
C VAL A 186 3.59 4.33 -5.74
N GLU A 187 4.30 5.41 -6.07
CA GLU A 187 5.51 5.85 -5.38
C GLU A 187 5.26 6.09 -3.88
N ARG A 188 4.17 6.79 -3.55
CA ARG A 188 3.78 7.00 -2.15
C ARG A 188 3.45 5.70 -1.44
N TRP A 189 2.82 4.77 -2.13
CA TRP A 189 2.54 3.47 -1.56
C TRP A 189 3.83 2.67 -1.34
N PHE A 190 4.75 2.61 -2.31
CA PHE A 190 6.04 1.95 -2.13
C PHE A 190 6.79 2.50 -0.91
N ARG A 191 6.78 3.81 -0.73
CA ARG A 191 7.36 4.45 0.47
C ARG A 191 6.66 3.97 1.74
N THR A 192 5.33 4.04 1.79
CA THR A 192 4.55 3.61 2.97
C THR A 192 4.77 2.13 3.27
N ASN A 193 4.73 1.28 2.25
CA ASN A 193 4.98 -0.15 2.39
C ASN A 193 6.39 -0.43 2.91
N ALA A 194 7.40 0.25 2.36
CA ALA A 194 8.78 0.13 2.81
C ALA A 194 8.98 0.63 4.27
N GLU A 195 8.33 1.73 4.66
CA GLU A 195 8.36 2.24 6.03
C GLU A 195 7.74 1.22 7.01
N MET A 196 6.56 0.69 6.69
CA MET A 196 5.87 -0.31 7.52
C MET A 196 6.68 -1.62 7.61
N SER A 197 7.21 -2.10 6.49
CA SER A 197 8.04 -3.30 6.43
C SER A 197 9.32 -3.14 7.27
N ARG A 198 10.05 -2.01 7.10
CA ARG A 198 11.24 -1.75 7.93
C ARG A 198 10.93 -1.70 9.41
N CYS A 199 9.80 -1.07 9.81
CA CYS A 199 9.38 -1.06 11.20
C CYS A 199 9.19 -2.49 11.75
N GLN A 200 8.52 -3.36 10.99
CA GLN A 200 8.29 -4.75 11.37
C GLN A 200 9.61 -5.52 11.49
N MET A 201 10.49 -5.40 10.48
CA MET A 201 11.76 -6.09 10.48
C MET A 201 12.68 -5.65 11.62
N LEU A 202 12.76 -4.34 11.90
CA LEU A 202 13.53 -3.79 13.02
C LEU A 202 12.94 -4.20 14.38
N GLN A 203 11.61 -4.23 14.51
CA GLN A 203 10.94 -4.60 15.75
C GLN A 203 11.27 -6.03 16.19
N TYR A 204 11.41 -6.94 15.24
CA TYR A 204 11.60 -8.38 15.49
C TYR A 204 13.00 -8.87 15.13
N ASP A 205 13.95 -7.96 14.87
CA ASP A 205 15.32 -8.29 14.43
C ASP A 205 15.33 -9.36 13.32
N SER A 206 14.45 -9.15 12.32
CA SER A 206 14.19 -10.15 11.30
C SER A 206 15.33 -10.20 10.27
N PRO A 207 15.74 -11.41 9.80
CA PRO A 207 16.70 -11.55 8.72
C PRO A 207 16.26 -10.79 7.46
N GLU A 208 17.21 -10.15 6.78
CA GLU A 208 16.93 -9.34 5.57
C GLU A 208 16.16 -10.11 4.50
N ALA A 209 16.42 -11.42 4.33
CA ALA A 209 15.71 -12.26 3.36
C ALA A 209 14.20 -12.38 3.57
N LEU A 210 13.68 -12.00 4.75
CA LEU A 210 12.24 -11.96 5.06
C LEU A 210 11.55 -10.65 4.63
N TRP A 211 12.25 -9.78 3.89
CA TRP A 211 11.69 -8.50 3.43
C TRP A 211 10.37 -8.66 2.66
N GLU A 212 10.23 -9.73 1.88
CA GLU A 212 9.02 -9.99 1.09
C GLU A 212 7.81 -10.29 1.98
N ASP A 213 7.97 -11.15 3.00
CA ASP A 213 6.88 -11.48 3.94
C ASP A 213 6.47 -10.25 4.75
N SER A 214 7.45 -9.45 5.18
CA SER A 214 7.18 -8.18 5.87
C SER A 214 6.42 -7.19 4.96
N LYS A 215 6.76 -7.11 3.69
CA LYS A 215 6.04 -6.26 2.71
C LYS A 215 4.62 -6.77 2.43
N LYS A 216 4.44 -8.09 2.29
CA LYS A 216 3.11 -8.71 2.18
C LYS A 216 2.24 -8.37 3.39
N MET A 217 2.79 -8.48 4.60
CA MET A 217 2.09 -8.10 5.83
C MET A 217 1.76 -6.60 5.85
N ALA A 218 2.69 -5.75 5.43
CA ALA A 218 2.46 -4.31 5.34
C ALA A 218 1.32 -3.98 4.37
N THR A 219 1.25 -4.65 3.21
CA THR A 219 0.15 -4.50 2.24
C THR A 219 -1.17 -5.02 2.80
N PHE A 220 -1.14 -6.17 3.48
CA PHE A 220 -2.32 -6.73 4.14
C PHE A 220 -2.93 -5.74 5.14
N ILE A 221 -2.10 -5.16 6.01
CA ILE A 221 -2.52 -4.15 6.99
C ILE A 221 -2.99 -2.89 6.27
N TYR A 222 -2.22 -2.41 5.28
CA TYR A 222 -2.55 -1.20 4.52
C TYR A 222 -3.94 -1.27 3.87
N ASN A 223 -4.29 -2.40 3.27
CA ASN A 223 -5.58 -2.60 2.60
C ASN A 223 -6.76 -2.66 3.58
N ARG A 224 -6.53 -3.05 4.85
CA ARG A 224 -7.58 -3.20 5.88
C ARG A 224 -7.74 -1.99 6.78
N VAL A 225 -6.74 -1.14 6.84
CA VAL A 225 -6.81 0.09 7.65
C VAL A 225 -7.32 1.23 6.78
N PRO A 226 -8.58 1.68 6.95
CA PRO A 226 -9.17 2.72 6.10
C PRO A 226 -8.40 4.04 6.21
N PRO A 227 -8.26 4.81 5.13
CA PRO A 227 -7.68 6.14 5.16
C PRO A 227 -8.55 7.08 6.00
N THR A 228 -7.92 8.06 6.64
CA THR A 228 -8.53 8.95 7.64
C THR A 228 -9.81 9.67 7.19
N LYS A 229 -10.03 9.80 5.88
CA LYS A 229 -11.17 10.56 5.29
C LYS A 229 -12.04 9.73 4.34
N GLN A 230 -11.87 8.42 4.25
CA GLN A 230 -12.54 7.60 3.24
C GLN A 230 -13.08 6.27 3.79
N ILE A 231 -14.05 5.73 3.08
CA ILE A 231 -14.66 4.40 3.18
C ILE A 231 -13.57 3.30 3.19
N PRO A 232 -13.84 2.12 3.78
CA PRO A 232 -12.93 0.98 3.74
C PRO A 232 -12.38 0.73 2.34
N ARG A 233 -11.16 0.26 2.26
CA ARG A 233 -10.52 -0.14 1.01
C ARG A 233 -11.12 -1.47 0.58
N GLU A 234 -12.15 -1.40 -0.23
CA GLU A 234 -12.68 -2.56 -0.93
C GLU A 234 -12.12 -2.57 -2.35
N PRO A 235 -11.72 -3.73 -2.87
CA PRO A 235 -11.28 -3.88 -4.25
C PRO A 235 -12.40 -3.64 -5.24
#